data_6c701c549592adf8b59d07fa846ea992
#
_entry.id   6c701c549592adf8b59d07fa846ea992
#
_cell.length_a   1.000
_cell.length_b   1.000
_cell.length_c   1.000
_cell.angle_alpha   90.00
_cell.angle_beta   90.00
_cell.angle_gamma   90.00
#
_symmetry.space_group_name_H-M   'P 1'
#
loop_
_entity.id
_entity.type
_entity.pdbx_description
1 polymer ?
#
loop_
_entity_poly.entity_id
_entity_poly.type
_entity_poly.pdbx_seq_one_letter_code
_entity_poly.pdbx_strand_id
1 'polypeptide(L)'
;MKQEKEPVPPEATFSFFISTLALQASIFLGQIPNPATNKKEKNLSQAKFIIDTIDMLKDKTKNNLNNDENKLLEDILYELKMQYVSADKEVK
;
A
#
# COMPACT_ATOMS: atom_id res chain seq x y z
N MET A 1 -3.41 31.01 19.91
CA MET A 1 -3.50 30.44 19.75
C MET A 1 -3.17 29.53 19.43
N LYS A 2 -3.09 28.98 19.20
CA LYS A 2 -2.70 28.31 18.98
C LYS A 2 -3.04 27.26 18.35
N GLN A 3 -3.44 27.02 17.44
CA GLN A 3 -3.66 26.10 16.58
C GLN A 3 -2.63 25.16 16.37
N GLU A 4 -1.66 25.31 16.95
CA GLU A 4 -0.57 24.37 16.93
C GLU A 4 -1.01 23.03 17.42
N LYS A 5 -2.22 22.93 17.93
CA LYS A 5 -2.73 21.66 18.35
C LYS A 5 -3.07 20.73 17.22
N GLU A 6 -3.29 21.28 16.04
CA GLU A 6 -3.69 20.46 14.92
C GLU A 6 -2.47 19.88 14.22
N PRO A 7 -2.47 18.58 13.94
CA PRO A 7 -1.33 18.02 13.22
C PRO A 7 -1.25 18.57 11.80
N VAL A 8 -0.04 18.75 11.34
CA VAL A 8 0.19 19.19 9.98
C VAL A 8 0.10 17.97 9.07
N PRO A 9 -0.73 18.00 8.04
CA PRO A 9 -0.81 16.86 7.15
C PRO A 9 0.49 16.67 6.38
N PRO A 10 0.79 15.45 5.96
CA PRO A 10 1.98 15.22 5.16
C PRO A 10 1.87 15.88 3.81
N GLU A 11 3.00 16.06 3.18
CA GLU A 11 3.03 16.63 1.84
C GLU A 11 2.38 15.66 0.86
N ALA A 12 1.58 16.20 -0.06
CA ALA A 12 0.89 15.38 -1.05
C ALA A 12 1.87 14.99 -2.15
N THR A 13 2.46 13.81 -2.02
CA THR A 13 3.40 13.29 -3.01
C THR A 13 2.92 11.95 -3.53
N PHE A 14 3.41 11.59 -4.72
CA PHE A 14 3.13 10.27 -5.27
C PHE A 14 3.64 9.18 -4.34
N SER A 15 4.84 9.36 -3.81
CA SER A 15 5.44 8.37 -2.91
C SER A 15 4.57 8.15 -1.68
N PHE A 16 4.06 9.22 -1.09
CA PHE A 16 3.20 9.06 0.08
C PHE A 16 1.91 8.34 -0.28
N PHE A 17 1.32 8.69 -1.41
CA PHE A 17 0.08 8.05 -1.85
C PHE A 17 0.28 6.54 -2.04
N ILE A 18 1.35 6.17 -2.74
CA ILE A 18 1.62 4.74 -2.98
C ILE A 18 1.90 4.02 -1.66
N SER A 19 2.58 4.69 -0.73
CA SER A 19 2.85 4.10 0.57
C SER A 19 1.58 3.84 1.37
N THR A 20 0.58 4.73 1.27
CA THR A 20 -0.70 4.48 1.94
C THR A 20 -1.42 3.30 1.34
N LEU A 21 -1.36 3.13 0.03
CA LEU A 21 -1.96 1.96 -0.61
C LEU A 21 -1.25 0.68 -0.19
N ALA A 22 0.08 0.74 -0.09
CA ALA A 22 0.86 -0.41 0.35
C ALA A 22 0.48 -0.81 1.78
N LEU A 23 0.28 0.17 2.64
CA LEU A 23 -0.13 -0.10 4.01
C LEU A 23 -1.48 -0.80 4.05
N GLN A 24 -2.44 -0.31 3.27
CA GLN A 24 -3.76 -0.92 3.20
C GLN A 24 -3.67 -2.37 2.72
N ALA A 25 -2.87 -2.61 1.68
CA ALA A 25 -2.69 -3.97 1.18
C ALA A 25 -2.09 -4.86 2.25
N SER A 26 -1.12 -4.36 3.01
CA SER A 26 -0.49 -5.14 4.07
C SER A 26 -1.49 -5.52 5.16
N ILE A 27 -2.41 -4.61 5.47
CA ILE A 27 -3.47 -4.91 6.44
C ILE A 27 -4.34 -6.05 5.92
N PHE A 28 -4.77 -5.98 4.65
CA PHE A 28 -5.62 -7.02 4.08
C PHE A 28 -4.87 -8.35 3.89
N LEU A 29 -3.54 -8.29 3.78
CA LEU A 29 -2.74 -9.51 3.70
C LEU A 29 -2.52 -10.14 5.08
N GLY A 30 -2.94 -9.47 6.14
CA GLY A 30 -2.76 -9.99 7.48
C GLY A 30 -1.37 -9.76 8.05
N GLN A 31 -0.58 -8.90 7.41
CA GLN A 31 0.77 -8.61 7.90
C GLN A 31 0.77 -7.61 9.06
N ILE A 32 -0.23 -6.75 9.08
CA ILE A 32 -0.34 -5.66 10.05
C ILE A 32 -1.74 -5.71 10.63
N PRO A 33 -1.91 -5.47 11.95
CA PRO A 33 -3.25 -5.46 12.52
C PRO A 33 -4.11 -4.35 11.91
N ASN A 34 -5.37 -4.66 11.71
CA ASN A 34 -6.35 -3.66 11.29
C ASN A 34 -6.55 -2.67 12.44
N PRO A 35 -6.27 -1.37 12.23
CA PRO A 35 -6.40 -0.42 13.33
C PRO A 35 -7.82 -0.28 13.87
N ALA A 36 -8.84 -0.61 13.07
CA ALA A 36 -10.21 -0.52 13.54
C ALA A 36 -10.56 -1.64 14.49
N THR A 37 -9.99 -2.83 14.33
CA THR A 37 -10.31 -3.99 15.16
C THR A 37 -9.15 -4.45 16.02
N ASN A 38 -7.96 -3.93 15.76
CA ASN A 38 -6.73 -4.29 16.46
C ASN A 38 -6.38 -5.76 16.28
N LYS A 39 -6.86 -6.37 15.21
CA LYS A 39 -6.61 -7.78 14.91
C LYS A 39 -6.03 -7.93 13.54
N LYS A 40 -5.19 -8.95 13.35
CA LYS A 40 -4.71 -9.32 12.05
C LYS A 40 -5.76 -10.14 11.34
N GLU A 41 -6.23 -9.65 10.21
CA GLU A 41 -7.28 -10.30 9.44
C GLU A 41 -6.86 -10.34 7.99
N LYS A 42 -7.14 -11.45 7.33
CA LYS A 42 -6.85 -11.58 5.91
C LYS A 42 -8.11 -11.34 5.10
N ASN A 43 -7.98 -10.55 4.07
CA ASN A 43 -9.03 -10.38 3.07
C ASN A 43 -8.32 -10.32 1.72
N LEU A 44 -8.09 -11.48 1.14
CA LEU A 44 -7.24 -11.57 -0.05
C LEU A 44 -7.85 -10.92 -1.27
N SER A 45 -9.16 -10.89 -1.39
CA SER A 45 -9.77 -10.22 -2.53
C SER A 45 -9.56 -8.70 -2.46
N GLN A 46 -9.62 -8.13 -1.25
CA GLN A 46 -9.34 -6.70 -1.09
C GLN A 46 -7.85 -6.41 -1.29
N ALA A 47 -6.99 -7.31 -0.81
CA ALA A 47 -5.56 -7.14 -1.02
C ALA A 47 -5.25 -7.15 -2.52
N LYS A 48 -5.84 -8.09 -3.25
CA LYS A 48 -5.62 -8.17 -4.69
C LYS A 48 -6.10 -6.89 -5.39
N PHE A 49 -7.24 -6.37 -4.97
CA PHE A 49 -7.76 -5.14 -5.56
C PHE A 49 -6.78 -3.99 -5.39
N ILE A 50 -6.18 -3.88 -4.21
CA ILE A 50 -5.22 -2.80 -3.97
C ILE A 50 -3.94 -3.01 -4.76
N ILE A 51 -3.44 -4.24 -4.81
CA ILE A 51 -2.25 -4.55 -5.59
C ILE A 51 -2.50 -4.25 -7.08
N ASP A 52 -3.67 -4.65 -7.59
CA ASP A 52 -4.03 -4.37 -8.97
C ASP A 52 -4.15 -2.87 -9.22
N THR A 53 -4.63 -2.13 -8.22
CA THR A 53 -4.71 -0.66 -8.32
C THR A 53 -3.32 -0.06 -8.45
N ILE A 54 -2.37 -0.53 -7.65
CA ILE A 54 -0.99 -0.04 -7.75
C ILE A 54 -0.40 -0.40 -9.11
N ASP A 55 -0.67 -1.60 -9.60
CA ASP A 55 -0.20 -2.03 -10.90
C ASP A 55 -0.76 -1.14 -12.01
N MET A 56 -2.04 -0.81 -11.91
CA MET A 56 -2.69 0.10 -12.85
C MET A 56 -2.03 1.47 -12.81
N LEU A 57 -1.71 1.96 -11.60
CA LEU A 57 -1.05 3.24 -11.47
C LEU A 57 0.35 3.24 -12.10
N LYS A 58 1.04 2.11 -12.03
CA LYS A 58 2.34 2.00 -12.68
C LYS A 58 2.22 2.26 -14.17
N ASP A 59 1.21 1.68 -14.81
CA ASP A 59 0.97 1.90 -16.23
C ASP A 59 0.57 3.34 -16.51
N LYS A 60 -0.33 3.89 -15.71
CA LYS A 60 -0.88 5.22 -15.96
C LYS A 60 0.15 6.32 -15.73
N THR A 61 1.15 6.08 -14.90
CA THR A 61 2.17 7.08 -14.61
C THR A 61 3.46 6.85 -15.38
N LYS A 62 3.45 5.94 -16.33
CA LYS A 62 4.63 5.62 -17.10
C LYS A 62 5.22 6.88 -17.72
N ASN A 63 6.53 7.05 -17.56
CA ASN A 63 7.27 8.20 -18.06
C ASN A 63 6.99 9.51 -17.33
N ASN A 64 6.22 9.46 -16.23
CA ASN A 64 5.92 10.65 -15.43
C ASN A 64 6.50 10.60 -14.03
N LEU A 65 7.24 9.56 -13.71
CA LEU A 65 7.82 9.41 -12.38
C LEU A 65 9.33 9.61 -12.44
N ASN A 66 9.88 10.18 -11.37
CA ASN A 66 11.34 10.24 -11.27
C ASN A 66 11.88 8.87 -10.88
N ASN A 67 13.22 8.75 -10.82
CA ASN A 67 13.84 7.46 -10.52
C ASN A 67 13.46 6.90 -9.16
N ASP A 68 13.40 7.77 -8.16
CA ASP A 68 13.05 7.33 -6.81
C ASP A 68 11.61 6.84 -6.74
N GLU A 69 10.70 7.53 -7.40
CA GLU A 69 9.30 7.12 -7.44
C GLU A 69 9.12 5.80 -8.17
N ASN A 70 9.82 5.63 -9.29
CA ASN A 70 9.78 4.37 -10.02
C ASN A 70 10.29 3.22 -9.18
N LYS A 71 11.42 3.42 -8.51
CA LYS A 71 12.00 2.37 -7.70
C LYS A 71 11.09 1.99 -6.54
N LEU A 72 10.53 2.98 -5.87
CA LEU A 72 9.61 2.72 -4.77
C LEU A 72 8.41 1.92 -5.24
N LEU A 73 7.83 2.31 -6.36
CA LEU A 73 6.66 1.64 -6.91
C LEU A 73 6.97 0.19 -7.25
N GLU A 74 8.11 -0.05 -7.91
CA GLU A 74 8.50 -1.41 -8.28
C GLU A 74 8.79 -2.27 -7.06
N ASP A 75 9.47 -1.70 -6.07
CA ASP A 75 9.79 -2.44 -4.85
C ASP A 75 8.52 -2.82 -4.10
N ILE A 76 7.58 -1.89 -3.99
CA ILE A 76 6.31 -2.14 -3.32
C ILE A 76 5.52 -3.23 -4.03
N LEU A 77 5.42 -3.14 -5.36
CA LEU A 77 4.68 -4.15 -6.11
C LEU A 77 5.30 -5.53 -5.96
N TYR A 78 6.62 -5.60 -6.04
CA TYR A 78 7.30 -6.87 -5.89
C TYR A 78 7.02 -7.49 -4.52
N GLU A 79 7.15 -6.69 -3.48
CA GLU A 79 6.95 -7.18 -2.12
C GLU A 79 5.52 -7.61 -1.89
N LEU A 80 4.56 -6.80 -2.32
CA LEU A 80 3.15 -7.11 -2.10
C LEU A 80 2.71 -8.34 -2.88
N LYS A 81 3.21 -8.50 -4.10
CA LYS A 81 2.86 -9.68 -4.89
C LYS A 81 3.42 -10.95 -4.26
N MET A 82 4.62 -10.87 -3.71
CA MET A 82 5.18 -12.03 -3.01
C MET A 82 4.39 -12.35 -1.76
N GLN A 83 4.01 -11.33 -1.00
CA GLN A 83 3.22 -11.53 0.21
C GLN A 83 1.85 -12.10 -0.11
N TYR A 84 1.26 -11.66 -1.24
CA TYR A 84 -0.04 -12.18 -1.65
C TYR A 84 0.05 -13.68 -1.98
N VAL A 85 1.05 -14.08 -2.72
CA VAL A 85 1.23 -15.49 -3.08
C VAL A 85 1.40 -16.33 -1.82
N SER A 86 2.21 -15.84 -0.90
CA SER A 86 2.45 -16.55 0.36
C SER A 86 1.17 -16.68 1.18
N ALA A 87 0.41 -15.59 1.29
CA ALA A 87 -0.83 -15.59 2.05
C ALA A 87 -1.88 -16.49 1.42
N ASP A 88 -1.94 -16.52 0.08
CA ASP A 88 -2.88 -17.37 -0.63
C ASP A 88 -2.59 -18.84 -0.37
N LYS A 89 -1.31 -19.20 -0.32
CA LYS A 89 -0.94 -20.59 -0.02
C LYS A 89 -1.36 -20.99 1.38
N GLU A 90 -1.27 -20.06 2.33
CA GLU A 90 -1.66 -20.35 3.71
C GLU A 90 -3.14 -20.62 3.86
N VAL A 91 -3.95 -19.98 3.01
CA VAL A 91 -5.39 -20.14 3.07
C VAL A 91 -5.80 -21.55 2.63
N LYS A 92 -5.03 -22.14 1.74
CA LYS A 92 -5.32 -23.48 1.28
C LYS A 92 -4.83 -24.50 2.28
#